data_089b9f27b61dc203656edb39a5622f6d
#
_entry.id   089b9f27b61dc203656edb39a5622f6d
#
_cell.length_a   1.000
_cell.length_b   1.000
_cell.length_c   1.000
_cell.angle_alpha   90.00
_cell.angle_beta   90.00
_cell.angle_gamma   90.00
#
_symmetry.space_group_name_H-M   'P 1'
#
loop_
_entity.id
_entity.type
_entity.pdbx_description
1 polymer ?
#
loop_
_entity_poly.entity_id
_entity_poly.type
_entity_poly.pdbx_seq_one_letter_code
_entity_poly.pdbx_strand_id
1 'polypeptide(L)'
;MPSFLSNIIKRLFSILITLLVTTLVIYGMMMLTPVRTRAELFMPKNLSPRLSEEQIENMLQIKIKENHLNEPYLVQYYYWIKNLLRGEWGYSQTIGDGVLDAIIIRSPVTAELTLYSILAFIPLGLLSGVIAGSRQNKLADHGFRLTAYIATSLPPVILAMVLLSFFYVNLSWFSPERSGVTTYLLVNSDQFRQVTGLLTIDGLLNGRLDVTLDALRHLVMPVLTLTLVHWATLARITRTAIIEVKHQDYVVAARSHGIPEKRITWRHMLPNAIAPGLASSVLSSASLVTGVFVVEIIYNFHGISEIATKSMQFIPDAPAALGFTIYSVIVVLVLMNILDAIQALLDPRNTHGGK
;
A
#
# COMPACT_ATOMS: atom_id res chain seq x y z
N MET A 1 -20.08 -20.82 -14.60
CA MET A 1 -19.37 -19.78 -15.37
C MET A 1 -20.06 -18.41 -15.41
N PRO A 2 -21.41 -18.27 -15.54
CA PRO A 2 -22.03 -16.93 -15.54
C PRO A 2 -21.87 -16.13 -14.25
N SER A 3 -21.77 -16.80 -13.09
CA SER A 3 -21.58 -16.14 -11.79
C SER A 3 -20.18 -15.50 -11.61
N PHE A 4 -19.13 -16.11 -12.11
CA PHE A 4 -17.76 -15.60 -12.01
C PHE A 4 -17.56 -14.32 -12.83
N LEU A 5 -18.02 -14.33 -14.10
CA LEU A 5 -17.96 -13.17 -14.98
C LEU A 5 -18.79 -12.00 -14.44
N SER A 6 -20.00 -12.29 -13.93
CA SER A 6 -20.85 -11.29 -13.27
C SER A 6 -20.18 -10.65 -12.05
N ASN A 7 -19.46 -11.43 -11.26
CA ASN A 7 -18.74 -10.91 -10.10
C ASN A 7 -17.54 -10.02 -10.50
N ILE A 8 -16.81 -10.40 -11.55
CA ILE A 8 -15.74 -9.55 -12.09
C ILE A 8 -16.30 -8.22 -12.61
N ILE A 9 -17.38 -8.26 -13.39
CA ILE A 9 -18.02 -7.05 -13.93
C ILE A 9 -18.48 -6.13 -12.78
N LYS A 10 -19.14 -6.67 -11.76
CA LYS A 10 -19.59 -5.91 -10.59
C LYS A 10 -18.42 -5.26 -9.84
N ARG A 11 -17.29 -5.98 -9.71
CA ARG A 11 -16.07 -5.45 -9.07
C ARG A 11 -15.46 -4.33 -9.88
N LEU A 12 -15.30 -4.51 -11.20
CA LEU A 12 -14.78 -3.47 -12.09
C LEU A 12 -15.67 -2.22 -12.06
N PHE A 13 -16.99 -2.40 -12.06
CA PHE A 13 -17.94 -1.30 -11.94
C PHE A 13 -17.85 -0.60 -10.60
N SER A 14 -17.69 -1.34 -9.50
CA SER A 14 -17.47 -0.78 -8.17
C SER A 14 -16.17 0.05 -8.10
N ILE A 15 -15.06 -0.45 -8.68
CA ILE A 15 -13.80 0.29 -8.77
C ILE A 15 -14.01 1.62 -9.51
N LEU A 16 -14.67 1.55 -10.67
CA LEU A 16 -14.90 2.74 -11.49
C LEU A 16 -15.76 3.79 -10.75
N ILE A 17 -16.84 3.37 -10.09
CA ILE A 17 -17.68 4.27 -9.29
C ILE A 17 -16.88 4.86 -8.13
N THR A 18 -16.11 4.03 -7.40
CA THR A 18 -15.31 4.51 -6.28
C THR A 18 -14.27 5.53 -6.74
N LEU A 19 -13.57 5.26 -7.84
CA LEU A 19 -12.61 6.20 -8.42
C LEU A 19 -13.31 7.51 -8.82
N LEU A 20 -14.46 7.43 -9.51
CA LEU A 20 -15.20 8.60 -9.93
C LEU A 20 -15.67 9.45 -8.74
N VAL A 21 -16.26 8.81 -7.72
CA VAL A 21 -16.74 9.52 -6.53
C VAL A 21 -15.55 10.14 -5.76
N THR A 22 -14.47 9.39 -5.58
CA THR A 22 -13.30 9.85 -4.85
C THR A 22 -12.61 11.02 -5.58
N THR A 23 -12.40 10.89 -6.89
CA THR A 23 -11.79 11.97 -7.68
C THR A 23 -12.69 13.20 -7.75
N LEU A 24 -14.02 13.03 -7.80
CA LEU A 24 -14.99 14.14 -7.74
C LEU A 24 -14.87 14.89 -6.40
N VAL A 25 -14.78 14.16 -5.28
CA VAL A 25 -14.62 14.77 -3.95
C VAL A 25 -13.28 15.49 -3.84
N ILE A 26 -12.18 14.85 -4.25
CA ILE A 26 -10.82 15.44 -4.21
C ILE A 26 -10.79 16.73 -5.05
N TYR A 27 -11.32 16.68 -6.27
CA TYR A 27 -11.39 17.86 -7.13
C TYR A 27 -12.29 18.93 -6.52
N GLY A 28 -13.40 18.55 -5.87
CA GLY A 28 -14.28 19.48 -5.14
C GLY A 28 -13.57 20.18 -4.00
N MET A 29 -12.72 19.48 -3.25
CA MET A 29 -11.89 20.11 -2.21
C MET A 29 -10.90 21.13 -2.80
N MET A 30 -10.31 20.84 -3.96
CA MET A 30 -9.45 21.80 -4.66
C MET A 30 -10.21 23.07 -5.09
N MET A 31 -11.50 22.96 -5.41
CA MET A 31 -12.35 24.10 -5.78
C MET A 31 -12.63 25.08 -4.64
N LEU A 32 -12.38 24.69 -3.38
CA LEU A 32 -12.45 25.60 -2.23
C LEU A 32 -11.34 26.65 -2.27
N THR A 33 -10.27 26.41 -3.03
CA THR A 33 -9.18 27.36 -3.24
C THR A 33 -9.58 28.40 -4.28
N PRO A 34 -9.34 29.71 -4.03
CA PRO A 34 -9.66 30.77 -4.99
C PRO A 34 -9.05 30.54 -6.37
N VAL A 35 -9.76 30.95 -7.43
CA VAL A 35 -9.33 30.76 -8.83
C VAL A 35 -7.93 31.31 -9.07
N ARG A 36 -7.62 32.48 -8.52
CA ARG A 36 -6.31 33.10 -8.65
C ARG A 36 -5.19 32.24 -8.08
N THR A 37 -5.36 31.75 -6.87
CA THR A 37 -4.39 30.85 -6.21
C THR A 37 -4.21 29.55 -6.97
N ARG A 38 -5.29 28.98 -7.54
CA ARG A 38 -5.20 27.81 -8.42
C ARG A 38 -4.46 28.11 -9.71
N ALA A 39 -4.63 29.29 -10.29
CA ALA A 39 -3.91 29.70 -11.48
C ALA A 39 -2.41 29.94 -11.20
N GLU A 40 -2.07 30.47 -10.04
CA GLU A 40 -0.68 30.65 -9.58
C GLU A 40 0.09 29.33 -9.54
N LEU A 41 -0.57 28.21 -9.29
CA LEU A 41 0.06 26.88 -9.30
C LEU A 41 0.53 26.44 -10.70
N PHE A 42 -0.03 27.02 -11.77
CA PHE A 42 0.38 26.78 -13.15
C PHE A 42 1.40 27.80 -13.67
N MET A 43 1.82 28.72 -12.82
CA MET A 43 2.82 29.75 -13.18
C MET A 43 4.23 29.21 -12.94
N PRO A 44 5.23 29.60 -13.79
CA PRO A 44 6.63 29.30 -13.54
C PRO A 44 7.08 29.95 -12.22
N LYS A 45 7.79 29.20 -11.37
CA LYS A 45 8.32 29.72 -10.09
C LYS A 45 9.41 30.78 -10.27
N ASN A 46 10.19 30.65 -11.34
CA ASN A 46 11.29 31.57 -11.65
C ASN A 46 10.79 32.67 -12.62
N LEU A 47 9.79 33.42 -12.19
CA LEU A 47 9.40 34.62 -12.90
C LEU A 47 10.56 35.60 -12.87
N SER A 48 10.90 36.15 -14.05
CA SER A 48 11.94 37.17 -14.14
C SER A 48 11.59 38.36 -13.21
N PRO A 49 12.51 38.83 -12.36
CA PRO A 49 12.25 40.01 -11.52
C PRO A 49 11.92 41.31 -12.33
N ARG A 50 12.08 41.24 -13.64
CA ARG A 50 11.80 42.36 -14.57
C ARG A 50 10.38 42.39 -15.11
N LEU A 51 9.55 41.39 -14.77
CA LEU A 51 8.15 41.37 -15.20
C LEU A 51 7.35 42.42 -14.44
N SER A 52 6.55 43.20 -15.16
CA SER A 52 5.61 44.12 -14.53
C SER A 52 4.43 43.35 -13.92
N GLU A 53 3.75 43.95 -12.93
CA GLU A 53 2.53 43.39 -12.34
C GLU A 53 1.47 43.08 -13.40
N GLU A 54 1.34 43.95 -14.41
CA GLU A 54 0.42 43.79 -15.52
C GLU A 54 0.77 42.52 -16.37
N GLN A 55 2.05 42.28 -16.62
CA GLN A 55 2.50 41.07 -17.33
C GLN A 55 2.20 39.79 -16.53
N ILE A 56 2.39 39.83 -15.23
CA ILE A 56 2.06 38.69 -14.32
C ILE A 56 0.54 38.47 -14.34
N GLU A 57 -0.27 39.51 -14.24
CA GLU A 57 -1.72 39.36 -14.27
C GLU A 57 -2.21 38.83 -15.62
N ASN A 58 -1.64 39.30 -16.75
CA ASN A 58 -1.96 38.76 -18.06
C ASN A 58 -1.59 37.26 -18.18
N MET A 59 -0.45 36.86 -17.65
CA MET A 59 -0.07 35.42 -17.60
C MET A 59 -1.05 34.60 -16.75
N LEU A 60 -1.50 35.13 -15.61
CA LEU A 60 -2.53 34.50 -14.78
C LEU A 60 -3.84 34.33 -15.53
N GLN A 61 -4.31 35.36 -16.22
CA GLN A 61 -5.54 35.31 -17.02
C GLN A 61 -5.45 34.27 -18.15
N ILE A 62 -4.29 34.18 -18.80
CA ILE A 62 -4.03 33.12 -19.80
C ILE A 62 -4.13 31.73 -19.14
N LYS A 63 -3.51 31.54 -17.97
CA LYS A 63 -3.56 30.23 -17.25
C LYS A 63 -4.96 29.87 -16.76
N ILE A 64 -5.74 30.87 -16.32
CA ILE A 64 -7.16 30.69 -15.97
C ILE A 64 -7.94 30.17 -17.18
N LYS A 65 -7.74 30.79 -18.34
CA LYS A 65 -8.44 30.39 -19.57
C LYS A 65 -7.98 29.04 -20.13
N GLU A 66 -6.67 28.80 -20.18
CA GLU A 66 -6.11 27.54 -20.67
C GLU A 66 -6.58 26.33 -19.84
N ASN A 67 -6.70 26.50 -18.53
CA ASN A 67 -7.09 25.43 -17.60
C ASN A 67 -8.58 25.46 -17.24
N HIS A 68 -9.40 26.25 -17.93
CA HIS A 68 -10.85 26.35 -17.72
C HIS A 68 -11.26 26.69 -16.27
N LEU A 69 -10.43 27.45 -15.50
CA LEU A 69 -10.61 27.61 -14.05
C LEU A 69 -11.82 28.49 -13.67
N ASN A 70 -12.42 29.23 -14.62
CA ASN A 70 -13.63 30.02 -14.43
C ASN A 70 -14.93 29.30 -14.85
N GLU A 71 -14.80 28.11 -15.42
CA GLU A 71 -15.96 27.35 -15.86
C GLU A 71 -16.71 26.71 -14.67
N PRO A 72 -17.97 26.26 -14.84
CA PRO A 72 -18.68 25.52 -13.82
C PRO A 72 -17.92 24.25 -13.37
N TYR A 73 -18.10 23.85 -12.10
CA TYR A 73 -17.39 22.74 -11.48
C TYR A 73 -17.32 21.47 -12.34
N LEU A 74 -18.47 21.01 -12.88
CA LEU A 74 -18.53 19.79 -13.68
C LEU A 74 -17.73 19.89 -14.99
N VAL A 75 -17.66 21.08 -15.57
CA VAL A 75 -16.89 21.35 -16.79
C VAL A 75 -15.39 21.27 -16.47
N GLN A 76 -14.94 21.93 -15.41
CA GLN A 76 -13.55 21.86 -14.97
C GLN A 76 -13.15 20.42 -14.62
N TYR A 77 -13.99 19.69 -13.89
CA TYR A 77 -13.77 18.28 -13.56
C TYR A 77 -13.67 17.42 -14.81
N TYR A 78 -14.53 17.63 -15.82
CA TYR A 78 -14.46 16.90 -17.08
C TYR A 78 -13.12 17.10 -17.81
N TYR A 79 -12.64 18.34 -17.93
CA TYR A 79 -11.35 18.62 -18.58
C TYR A 79 -10.19 18.03 -17.77
N TRP A 80 -10.23 18.12 -16.46
CA TRP A 80 -9.22 17.55 -15.58
C TRP A 80 -9.14 16.02 -15.73
N ILE A 81 -10.26 15.29 -15.66
CA ILE A 81 -10.29 13.83 -15.88
C ILE A 81 -9.82 13.47 -17.28
N LYS A 82 -10.22 14.24 -18.29
CA LYS A 82 -9.79 14.03 -19.66
C LYS A 82 -8.26 14.14 -19.80
N ASN A 83 -7.63 15.10 -19.15
CA ASN A 83 -6.19 15.28 -19.14
C ASN A 83 -5.51 14.13 -18.38
N LEU A 84 -6.03 13.74 -17.22
CA LEU A 84 -5.52 12.57 -16.48
C LEU A 84 -5.51 11.29 -17.31
N LEU A 85 -6.60 11.03 -18.05
CA LEU A 85 -6.71 9.85 -18.92
C LEU A 85 -5.76 9.89 -20.13
N ARG A 86 -5.29 11.10 -20.52
CA ARG A 86 -4.29 11.28 -21.56
C ARG A 86 -2.85 11.18 -21.04
N GLY A 87 -2.68 10.99 -19.73
CA GLY A 87 -1.37 10.99 -19.09
C GLY A 87 -0.86 12.38 -18.71
N GLU A 88 -1.66 13.41 -18.88
CA GLU A 88 -1.32 14.81 -18.55
C GLU A 88 -1.67 15.07 -17.07
N TRP A 89 -0.83 14.58 -16.16
CA TRP A 89 -1.04 14.72 -14.69
C TRP A 89 -0.51 16.04 -14.14
N GLY A 90 0.04 16.89 -15.01
CA GLY A 90 0.67 18.15 -14.66
C GLY A 90 2.15 18.02 -14.35
N TYR A 91 2.79 19.14 -14.14
CA TYR A 91 4.20 19.27 -13.81
C TYR A 91 4.36 19.67 -12.35
N SER A 92 5.19 18.94 -11.61
CA SER A 92 5.52 19.23 -10.22
C SER A 92 6.75 20.12 -10.16
N GLN A 93 6.58 21.32 -9.63
CA GLN A 93 7.69 22.24 -9.45
C GLN A 93 8.59 21.88 -8.27
N THR A 94 8.07 21.17 -7.27
CA THR A 94 8.85 20.74 -6.09
C THR A 94 9.71 19.52 -6.40
N ILE A 95 9.26 18.67 -7.34
CA ILE A 95 10.00 17.49 -7.78
C ILE A 95 10.90 17.83 -8.98
N GLY A 96 10.49 18.81 -9.82
CA GLY A 96 11.21 19.19 -11.04
C GLY A 96 10.91 18.30 -12.25
N ASP A 97 9.78 17.57 -12.23
CA ASP A 97 9.43 16.58 -13.26
C ASP A 97 7.90 16.49 -13.47
N GLY A 98 7.48 15.77 -14.51
CA GLY A 98 6.09 15.38 -14.70
C GLY A 98 5.58 14.53 -13.53
N VAL A 99 4.36 14.80 -13.04
CA VAL A 99 3.81 14.06 -11.90
C VAL A 99 3.68 12.57 -12.21
N LEU A 100 3.21 12.21 -13.41
CA LEU A 100 3.08 10.82 -13.81
C LEU A 100 4.43 10.10 -13.87
N ASP A 101 5.45 10.74 -14.44
CA ASP A 101 6.80 10.18 -14.55
C ASP A 101 7.41 9.98 -13.15
N ALA A 102 7.24 10.97 -12.27
CA ALA A 102 7.67 10.87 -10.88
C ALA A 102 7.00 9.71 -10.13
N ILE A 103 5.71 9.46 -10.39
CA ILE A 103 4.96 8.33 -9.83
C ILE A 103 5.48 7.00 -10.40
N ILE A 104 5.65 6.89 -11.71
CA ILE A 104 6.12 5.66 -12.36
C ILE A 104 7.50 5.25 -11.83
N ILE A 105 8.42 6.21 -11.68
CA ILE A 105 9.78 5.95 -11.19
C ILE A 105 9.77 5.46 -9.72
N ARG A 106 8.88 6.01 -8.87
CA ARG A 106 8.85 5.73 -7.43
C ARG A 106 7.91 4.58 -7.03
N SER A 107 6.93 4.28 -7.86
CA SER A 107 5.94 3.20 -7.60
C SER A 107 6.55 1.84 -7.29
N PRO A 108 7.62 1.39 -8.00
CA PRO A 108 8.20 0.08 -7.72
C PRO A 108 8.76 -0.04 -6.30
N VAL A 109 9.31 1.03 -5.73
CA VAL A 109 9.84 1.04 -4.34
C VAL A 109 8.72 0.76 -3.35
N THR A 110 7.62 1.51 -3.47
CA THR A 110 6.42 1.33 -2.63
C THR A 110 5.77 -0.04 -2.84
N ALA A 111 5.71 -0.51 -4.08
CA ALA A 111 5.16 -1.81 -4.43
C ALA A 111 6.00 -2.96 -3.84
N GLU A 112 7.33 -2.87 -3.89
CA GLU A 112 8.25 -3.85 -3.32
C GLU A 112 8.05 -3.98 -1.81
N LEU A 113 8.03 -2.87 -1.09
CA LEU A 113 7.81 -2.85 0.35
C LEU A 113 6.41 -3.38 0.73
N THR A 114 5.37 -2.99 -0.01
CA THR A 114 4.00 -3.47 0.18
C THR A 114 3.90 -4.98 -0.04
N LEU A 115 4.48 -5.47 -1.14
CA LEU A 115 4.45 -6.89 -1.50
C LEU A 115 5.10 -7.76 -0.41
N TYR A 116 6.32 -7.43 0.00
CA TYR A 116 7.02 -8.21 1.03
C TYR A 116 6.32 -8.14 2.40
N SER A 117 5.71 -7.01 2.73
CA SER A 117 4.92 -6.88 3.96
C SER A 117 3.69 -7.78 3.94
N ILE A 118 2.97 -7.86 2.82
CA ILE A 118 1.81 -8.74 2.64
C ILE A 118 2.22 -10.21 2.71
N LEU A 119 3.30 -10.56 2.00
CA LEU A 119 3.86 -11.93 2.01
C LEU A 119 4.33 -12.37 3.40
N ALA A 120 4.69 -11.42 4.27
CA ALA A 120 5.08 -11.70 5.64
C ALA A 120 3.87 -11.75 6.60
N PHE A 121 3.03 -10.69 6.65
CA PHE A 121 2.01 -10.60 7.69
C PHE A 121 0.84 -11.57 7.50
N ILE A 122 0.44 -11.89 6.26
CA ILE A 122 -0.70 -12.79 6.03
C ILE A 122 -0.38 -14.22 6.49
N PRO A 123 0.69 -14.89 6.03
CA PRO A 123 1.01 -16.22 6.52
C PRO A 123 1.28 -16.26 8.02
N LEU A 124 2.05 -15.31 8.55
CA LEU A 124 2.34 -15.23 9.98
C LEU A 124 1.08 -15.06 10.80
N GLY A 125 0.15 -14.19 10.36
CA GLY A 125 -1.11 -13.94 11.03
C GLY A 125 -2.01 -15.17 11.04
N LEU A 126 -2.19 -15.81 9.90
CA LEU A 126 -2.98 -17.03 9.79
C LEU A 126 -2.38 -18.18 10.62
N LEU A 127 -1.09 -18.46 10.45
CA LEU A 127 -0.42 -19.57 11.14
C LEU A 127 -0.42 -19.40 12.65
N SER A 128 -0.03 -18.23 13.15
CA SER A 128 0.01 -17.96 14.59
C SER A 128 -1.39 -17.93 15.20
N GLY A 129 -2.39 -17.38 14.49
CA GLY A 129 -3.79 -17.40 14.90
C GLY A 129 -4.35 -18.82 15.02
N VAL A 130 -4.06 -19.70 14.05
CA VAL A 130 -4.43 -21.13 14.09
C VAL A 130 -3.78 -21.85 15.25
N ILE A 131 -2.47 -21.65 15.46
CA ILE A 131 -1.73 -22.29 16.56
C ILE A 131 -2.28 -21.83 17.91
N ALA A 132 -2.50 -20.53 18.09
CA ALA A 132 -3.05 -19.97 19.32
C ALA A 132 -4.49 -20.45 19.58
N GLY A 133 -5.36 -20.43 18.56
CA GLY A 133 -6.76 -20.85 18.67
C GLY A 133 -6.91 -22.34 18.96
N SER A 134 -6.15 -23.20 18.26
CA SER A 134 -6.17 -24.65 18.50
C SER A 134 -5.68 -25.02 19.90
N ARG A 135 -4.73 -24.25 20.45
CA ARG A 135 -4.14 -24.44 21.79
C ARG A 135 -4.69 -23.44 22.82
N GLN A 136 -5.96 -23.13 22.73
CA GLN A 136 -6.65 -22.18 23.62
C GLN A 136 -6.29 -22.41 25.09
N ASN A 137 -5.97 -21.33 25.82
CA ASN A 137 -5.58 -21.31 27.23
C ASN A 137 -4.29 -22.10 27.58
N LYS A 138 -3.49 -22.51 26.58
CA LYS A 138 -2.15 -23.07 26.81
C LYS A 138 -1.07 -21.99 26.64
N LEU A 139 0.18 -22.33 26.99
CA LEU A 139 1.32 -21.39 26.92
C LEU A 139 1.46 -20.71 25.56
N ALA A 140 1.23 -21.42 24.46
CA ALA A 140 1.28 -20.86 23.11
C ALA A 140 0.23 -19.76 22.90
N ASP A 141 -0.98 -19.92 23.45
CA ASP A 141 -2.03 -18.93 23.39
C ASP A 141 -1.73 -17.72 24.29
N HIS A 142 -1.21 -17.95 25.49
CA HIS A 142 -0.82 -16.86 26.38
C HIS A 142 0.34 -16.03 25.80
N GLY A 143 1.38 -16.70 25.26
CA GLY A 143 2.50 -16.04 24.59
C GLY A 143 2.04 -15.22 23.38
N PHE A 144 1.18 -15.81 22.53
CA PHE A 144 0.58 -15.09 21.40
C PHE A 144 -0.19 -13.83 21.85
N ARG A 145 -1.05 -13.96 22.86
CA ARG A 145 -1.84 -12.81 23.36
C ARG A 145 -0.95 -11.68 23.87
N LEU A 146 0.11 -12.02 24.61
CA LEU A 146 1.05 -11.03 25.13
C LEU A 146 1.80 -10.32 23.99
N THR A 147 2.36 -11.08 23.03
CA THR A 147 3.09 -10.49 21.90
C THR A 147 2.18 -9.67 20.99
N ALA A 148 0.97 -10.16 20.70
CA ALA A 148 -0.01 -9.43 19.93
C ALA A 148 -0.47 -8.13 20.61
N TYR A 149 -0.64 -8.15 21.94
CA TYR A 149 -0.97 -6.96 22.72
C TYR A 149 0.15 -5.91 22.62
N ILE A 150 1.39 -6.33 22.84
CA ILE A 150 2.57 -5.42 22.73
C ILE A 150 2.64 -4.84 21.30
N ALA A 151 2.51 -5.67 20.26
CA ALA A 151 2.60 -5.24 18.87
C ALA A 151 1.53 -4.21 18.48
N THR A 152 0.30 -4.34 19.03
CA THR A 152 -0.80 -3.39 18.74
C THR A 152 -0.80 -2.15 19.63
N SER A 153 -0.03 -2.15 20.72
CA SER A 153 0.05 -1.00 21.64
C SER A 153 0.98 0.10 21.14
N LEU A 154 1.90 -0.22 20.22
CA LEU A 154 2.87 0.72 19.69
C LEU A 154 2.40 1.30 18.35
N PRO A 155 2.32 2.64 18.20
CA PRO A 155 2.16 3.26 16.89
C PRO A 155 3.29 2.84 15.95
N PRO A 156 3.01 2.65 14.64
CA PRO A 156 4.01 2.21 13.65
C PRO A 156 5.30 3.06 13.65
N VAL A 157 5.16 4.37 13.84
CA VAL A 157 6.28 5.31 13.92
C VAL A 157 7.22 4.97 15.08
N ILE A 158 6.64 4.75 16.27
CA ILE A 158 7.43 4.43 17.47
C ILE A 158 8.12 3.07 17.31
N LEU A 159 7.40 2.07 16.78
CA LEU A 159 7.96 0.75 16.50
C LEU A 159 9.14 0.84 15.52
N ALA A 160 8.99 1.60 14.42
CA ALA A 160 10.05 1.83 13.45
C ALA A 160 11.30 2.46 14.09
N MET A 161 11.10 3.50 14.92
CA MET A 161 12.21 4.16 15.63
C MET A 161 12.90 3.23 16.63
N VAL A 162 12.15 2.40 17.34
CA VAL A 162 12.73 1.40 18.27
C VAL A 162 13.56 0.36 17.50
N LEU A 163 13.03 -0.14 16.37
CA LEU A 163 13.76 -1.10 15.53
C LEU A 163 15.04 -0.46 14.94
N LEU A 164 14.97 0.78 14.45
CA LEU A 164 16.14 1.52 13.98
C LEU A 164 17.18 1.70 15.10
N SER A 165 16.74 2.17 16.28
CA SER A 165 17.65 2.36 17.42
C SER A 165 18.35 1.06 17.82
N PHE A 166 17.59 -0.05 17.87
CA PHE A 166 18.14 -1.32 18.31
C PHE A 166 19.00 -2.01 17.24
N PHE A 167 18.47 -2.19 16.04
CA PHE A 167 19.14 -2.99 15.01
C PHE A 167 20.15 -2.21 14.17
N TYR A 168 19.95 -0.92 13.96
CA TYR A 168 20.89 -0.09 13.21
C TYR A 168 21.91 0.58 14.13
N VAL A 169 21.44 1.34 15.14
CA VAL A 169 22.36 2.14 15.97
C VAL A 169 23.19 1.27 16.93
N ASN A 170 22.53 0.31 17.64
CA ASN A 170 23.24 -0.48 18.65
C ASN A 170 23.95 -1.72 18.07
N LEU A 171 23.29 -2.43 17.14
CA LEU A 171 23.84 -3.69 16.61
C LEU A 171 24.52 -3.54 15.26
N SER A 172 24.25 -2.47 14.51
CA SER A 172 24.74 -2.25 13.15
C SER A 172 24.45 -3.43 12.18
N TRP A 173 23.34 -4.15 12.42
CA TRP A 173 22.98 -5.32 11.62
C TRP A 173 22.28 -4.94 10.31
N PHE A 174 21.40 -3.96 10.38
CA PHE A 174 20.60 -3.49 9.24
C PHE A 174 20.71 -1.98 9.15
N SER A 175 20.90 -1.45 7.95
CA SER A 175 20.89 -0.01 7.71
C SER A 175 19.56 0.45 7.12
N PRO A 176 19.15 1.70 7.37
CA PRO A 176 18.08 2.33 6.61
C PRO A 176 18.50 2.47 5.14
N GLU A 177 17.63 2.99 4.31
CA GLU A 177 17.75 3.08 2.85
C GLU A 177 17.39 1.76 2.13
N ARG A 178 17.20 1.85 0.83
CA ARG A 178 16.75 0.72 0.01
C ARG A 178 17.88 -0.27 -0.31
N SER A 179 19.12 0.19 -0.31
CA SER A 179 20.30 -0.62 -0.61
C SER A 179 21.58 0.00 -0.08
N GLY A 180 22.63 -0.79 0.05
CA GLY A 180 23.96 -0.31 0.37
C GLY A 180 24.58 0.52 -0.76
N VAL A 181 25.60 1.32 -0.44
CA VAL A 181 26.27 2.22 -1.39
C VAL A 181 26.78 1.48 -2.63
N THR A 182 27.38 0.30 -2.45
CA THR A 182 27.92 -0.51 -3.57
C THR A 182 26.84 -0.95 -4.53
N THR A 183 25.70 -1.42 -3.97
CA THR A 183 24.52 -1.82 -4.76
C THR A 183 23.92 -0.62 -5.47
N TYR A 184 23.80 0.51 -4.80
CA TYR A 184 23.30 1.75 -5.38
C TYR A 184 24.13 2.21 -6.60
N LEU A 185 25.45 2.22 -6.48
CA LEU A 185 26.34 2.59 -7.59
C LEU A 185 26.22 1.61 -8.77
N LEU A 186 26.12 0.31 -8.50
CA LEU A 186 25.97 -0.71 -9.53
C LEU A 186 24.63 -0.58 -10.26
N VAL A 187 23.52 -0.43 -9.53
CA VAL A 187 22.16 -0.34 -10.09
C VAL A 187 21.98 0.89 -10.96
N ASN A 188 22.73 1.98 -10.70
CA ASN A 188 22.75 3.19 -11.51
C ASN A 188 23.84 3.20 -12.59
N SER A 189 24.55 2.09 -12.81
CA SER A 189 25.54 1.95 -13.88
C SER A 189 24.93 1.29 -15.12
N ASP A 190 25.59 1.42 -16.26
CA ASP A 190 25.19 0.78 -17.52
C ASP A 190 25.25 -0.77 -17.49
N GLN A 191 25.85 -1.34 -16.43
CA GLN A 191 25.98 -2.79 -16.25
C GLN A 191 24.75 -3.43 -15.63
N PHE A 192 23.77 -2.65 -15.18
CA PHE A 192 22.56 -3.15 -14.53
C PHE A 192 21.31 -2.66 -15.25
N ARG A 193 20.47 -3.60 -15.65
CA ARG A 193 19.20 -3.29 -16.33
C ARG A 193 18.05 -3.32 -15.34
N GLN A 194 17.44 -2.17 -15.06
CA GLN A 194 16.20 -2.08 -14.32
C GLN A 194 15.03 -2.47 -15.24
N VAL A 195 14.40 -3.61 -14.99
CA VAL A 195 13.30 -4.15 -15.81
C VAL A 195 11.96 -3.92 -15.11
N THR A 196 11.88 -4.27 -13.83
CA THR A 196 10.66 -4.18 -13.03
C THR A 196 10.69 -2.99 -12.07
N GLY A 197 11.86 -2.46 -11.78
CA GLY A 197 12.10 -1.47 -10.75
C GLY A 197 12.04 -2.02 -9.32
N LEU A 198 11.69 -3.33 -9.14
CA LEU A 198 11.82 -4.02 -7.86
C LEU A 198 13.24 -4.56 -7.72
N LEU A 199 14.01 -4.00 -6.82
CA LEU A 199 15.45 -4.28 -6.73
C LEU A 199 15.76 -5.75 -6.44
N THR A 200 14.92 -6.40 -5.65
CA THR A 200 15.01 -7.83 -5.34
C THR A 200 14.81 -8.72 -6.57
N ILE A 201 13.89 -8.35 -7.47
CA ILE A 201 13.60 -9.09 -8.71
C ILE A 201 14.63 -8.74 -9.77
N ASP A 202 14.95 -7.47 -9.95
CA ASP A 202 15.89 -7.00 -10.95
C ASP A 202 17.30 -7.55 -10.69
N GLY A 203 17.69 -7.73 -9.43
CA GLY A 203 18.93 -8.45 -9.08
C GLY A 203 18.95 -9.87 -9.63
N LEU A 204 17.86 -10.63 -9.47
CA LEU A 204 17.73 -11.99 -10.03
C LEU A 204 17.76 -11.99 -11.56
N LEU A 205 17.04 -11.05 -12.19
CA LEU A 205 16.98 -10.94 -13.67
C LEU A 205 18.33 -10.60 -14.29
N ASN A 206 19.19 -9.88 -13.55
CA ASN A 206 20.56 -9.57 -13.98
C ASN A 206 21.59 -10.63 -13.56
N GLY A 207 21.17 -11.73 -12.92
CA GLY A 207 22.09 -12.75 -12.38
C GLY A 207 22.94 -12.26 -11.20
N ARG A 208 22.54 -11.18 -10.53
CA ARG A 208 23.24 -10.50 -9.44
C ARG A 208 22.56 -10.79 -8.10
N LEU A 209 22.85 -11.98 -7.55
CA LEU A 209 22.33 -12.39 -6.24
C LEU A 209 22.80 -11.47 -5.10
N ASP A 210 23.96 -10.85 -5.23
CA ASP A 210 24.49 -9.88 -4.30
C ASP A 210 23.53 -8.67 -4.15
N VAL A 211 23.01 -8.14 -5.27
CA VAL A 211 22.00 -7.06 -5.27
C VAL A 211 20.71 -7.51 -4.60
N THR A 212 20.20 -8.70 -4.95
CA THR A 212 18.98 -9.25 -4.36
C THR A 212 19.11 -9.44 -2.85
N LEU A 213 20.22 -10.01 -2.37
CA LEU A 213 20.44 -10.25 -0.95
C LEU A 213 20.62 -8.93 -0.18
N ASP A 214 21.31 -7.95 -0.76
CA ASP A 214 21.45 -6.62 -0.17
C ASP A 214 20.08 -5.93 -0.04
N ALA A 215 19.27 -5.92 -1.12
CA ALA A 215 17.92 -5.37 -1.08
C ALA A 215 17.02 -6.06 -0.03
N LEU A 216 17.05 -7.40 0.03
CA LEU A 216 16.31 -8.15 1.05
C LEU A 216 16.76 -7.80 2.46
N ARG A 217 18.07 -7.62 2.69
CA ARG A 217 18.61 -7.20 3.99
C ARG A 217 18.07 -5.83 4.41
N HIS A 218 17.99 -4.87 3.50
CA HIS A 218 17.47 -3.53 3.76
C HIS A 218 15.95 -3.53 3.97
N LEU A 219 15.22 -4.48 3.37
CA LEU A 219 13.79 -4.65 3.57
C LEU A 219 13.41 -5.24 4.94
N VAL A 220 14.33 -5.89 5.67
CA VAL A 220 14.01 -6.59 6.93
C VAL A 220 13.32 -5.68 7.94
N MET A 221 13.88 -4.54 8.28
CA MET A 221 13.33 -3.65 9.31
C MET A 221 11.99 -3.01 8.88
N PRO A 222 11.89 -2.38 7.68
CA PRO A 222 10.62 -1.80 7.24
C PRO A 222 9.50 -2.84 7.10
N VAL A 223 9.79 -4.01 6.54
CA VAL A 223 8.82 -5.13 6.43
C VAL A 223 8.43 -5.64 7.81
N LEU A 224 9.37 -5.78 8.75
CA LEU A 224 9.09 -6.20 10.12
C LEU A 224 8.16 -5.19 10.83
N THR A 225 8.41 -3.89 10.67
CA THR A 225 7.56 -2.83 11.22
C THR A 225 6.12 -2.97 10.76
N LEU A 226 5.90 -3.06 9.45
CA LEU A 226 4.57 -3.19 8.86
C LEU A 226 3.92 -4.51 9.21
N THR A 227 4.70 -5.59 9.18
CA THR A 227 4.21 -6.93 9.53
C THR A 227 3.70 -7.01 10.95
N LEU A 228 4.43 -6.53 11.94
CA LEU A 228 4.04 -6.62 13.35
C LEU A 228 2.72 -5.90 13.65
N VAL A 229 2.51 -4.74 13.03
CA VAL A 229 1.29 -3.94 13.20
C VAL A 229 0.05 -4.68 12.67
N HIS A 230 0.15 -5.27 11.47
CA HIS A 230 -0.99 -5.91 10.79
C HIS A 230 -1.17 -7.38 11.19
N TRP A 231 -0.07 -8.09 11.49
CA TRP A 231 -0.05 -9.47 11.94
C TRP A 231 -0.94 -9.71 13.15
N ALA A 232 -0.81 -8.88 14.18
CA ALA A 232 -1.50 -9.10 15.45
C ALA A 232 -3.03 -9.00 15.30
N THR A 233 -3.53 -8.12 14.43
CA THR A 233 -4.96 -7.98 14.15
C THR A 233 -5.49 -9.20 13.39
N LEU A 234 -4.82 -9.59 12.31
CA LEU A 234 -5.18 -10.76 11.51
C LEU A 234 -5.14 -12.05 12.36
N ALA A 235 -4.07 -12.25 13.11
CA ALA A 235 -3.90 -13.44 13.95
C ALA A 235 -4.97 -13.54 15.05
N ARG A 236 -5.40 -12.42 15.64
CA ARG A 236 -6.46 -12.39 16.65
C ARG A 236 -7.81 -12.81 16.06
N ILE A 237 -8.15 -12.32 14.86
CA ILE A 237 -9.39 -12.70 14.17
C ILE A 237 -9.36 -14.18 13.79
N THR A 238 -8.24 -14.64 13.23
CA THR A 238 -8.04 -16.06 12.89
C THR A 238 -8.15 -16.97 14.13
N ARG A 239 -7.54 -16.54 15.26
CA ARG A 239 -7.64 -17.25 16.53
C ARG A 239 -9.10 -17.41 17.00
N THR A 240 -9.87 -16.33 16.95
CA THR A 240 -11.29 -16.35 17.33
C THR A 240 -12.09 -17.31 16.45
N ALA A 241 -11.91 -17.22 15.12
CA ALA A 241 -12.56 -18.11 14.17
C ALA A 241 -12.22 -19.58 14.42
N ILE A 242 -10.97 -19.91 14.73
CA ILE A 242 -10.56 -21.29 15.09
C ILE A 242 -11.22 -21.77 16.37
N ILE A 243 -11.36 -20.91 17.38
CA ILE A 243 -12.04 -21.25 18.64
C ILE A 243 -13.54 -21.55 18.39
N GLU A 244 -14.21 -20.75 17.57
CA GLU A 244 -15.61 -20.98 17.20
C GLU A 244 -15.80 -22.30 16.44
N VAL A 245 -14.96 -22.54 15.42
CA VAL A 245 -15.00 -23.76 14.62
C VAL A 245 -14.69 -25.01 15.45
N LYS A 246 -13.86 -24.92 16.48
CA LYS A 246 -13.47 -26.02 17.36
C LYS A 246 -14.65 -26.71 18.04
N HIS A 247 -15.75 -25.98 18.25
CA HIS A 247 -16.95 -26.46 18.92
C HIS A 247 -18.06 -26.95 17.96
N GLN A 248 -17.80 -26.97 16.65
CA GLN A 248 -18.75 -27.44 15.65
C GLN A 248 -18.87 -28.96 15.64
N ASP A 249 -20.07 -29.47 15.35
CA ASP A 249 -20.41 -30.90 15.42
C ASP A 249 -19.49 -31.81 14.58
N TYR A 250 -19.08 -31.33 13.39
CA TYR A 250 -18.18 -32.10 12.52
C TYR A 250 -16.76 -32.23 13.10
N VAL A 251 -16.32 -31.29 13.93
CA VAL A 251 -15.04 -31.36 14.64
C VAL A 251 -15.14 -32.34 15.80
N VAL A 252 -16.26 -32.31 16.53
CA VAL A 252 -16.53 -33.29 17.61
C VAL A 252 -16.62 -34.69 17.05
N ALA A 253 -17.33 -34.91 15.94
CA ALA A 253 -17.41 -36.19 15.25
C ALA A 253 -16.03 -36.69 14.77
N ALA A 254 -15.20 -35.80 14.21
CA ALA A 254 -13.85 -36.14 13.80
C ALA A 254 -12.99 -36.66 14.97
N ARG A 255 -13.16 -36.04 16.16
CA ARG A 255 -12.47 -36.50 17.40
C ARG A 255 -12.98 -37.85 17.85
N SER A 256 -14.30 -38.10 17.85
CA SER A 256 -14.88 -39.39 18.24
C SER A 256 -14.43 -40.54 17.33
N HIS A 257 -14.12 -40.25 16.06
CA HIS A 257 -13.51 -41.20 15.14
C HIS A 257 -11.98 -41.36 15.31
N GLY A 258 -11.37 -40.74 16.33
CA GLY A 258 -9.94 -40.93 16.63
C GLY A 258 -8.99 -40.18 15.66
N ILE A 259 -9.48 -39.21 14.90
CA ILE A 259 -8.62 -38.41 13.99
C ILE A 259 -7.66 -37.55 14.83
N PRO A 260 -6.33 -37.59 14.54
CA PRO A 260 -5.36 -36.79 15.29
C PRO A 260 -5.64 -35.29 15.25
N GLU A 261 -5.50 -34.58 16.37
CA GLU A 261 -5.77 -33.14 16.52
C GLU A 261 -5.03 -32.30 15.48
N LYS A 262 -3.79 -32.67 15.10
CA LYS A 262 -3.06 -31.97 14.02
C LYS A 262 -3.82 -32.03 12.70
N ARG A 263 -4.38 -33.21 12.33
CA ARG A 263 -5.16 -33.38 11.10
C ARG A 263 -6.49 -32.62 11.19
N ILE A 264 -7.16 -32.65 12.36
CA ILE A 264 -8.39 -31.90 12.60
C ILE A 264 -8.14 -30.40 12.41
N THR A 265 -7.08 -29.83 13.02
CA THR A 265 -6.76 -28.41 12.93
C THR A 265 -6.50 -27.98 11.48
N TRP A 266 -5.61 -28.65 10.76
CA TRP A 266 -5.17 -28.19 9.44
C TRP A 266 -6.11 -28.57 8.31
N ARG A 267 -6.84 -29.69 8.41
CA ARG A 267 -7.67 -30.21 7.31
C ARG A 267 -9.18 -29.97 7.51
N HIS A 268 -9.63 -29.81 8.74
CA HIS A 268 -11.05 -29.65 9.06
C HIS A 268 -11.37 -28.27 9.63
N MET A 269 -10.55 -27.72 10.52
CA MET A 269 -10.82 -26.43 11.16
C MET A 269 -10.35 -25.26 10.29
N LEU A 270 -9.10 -25.27 9.82
CA LEU A 270 -8.52 -24.15 9.07
C LEU A 270 -9.34 -23.78 7.82
N PRO A 271 -9.74 -24.69 6.92
CA PRO A 271 -10.50 -24.31 5.73
C PRO A 271 -11.81 -23.57 6.04
N ASN A 272 -12.44 -23.92 7.18
CA ASN A 272 -13.70 -23.28 7.61
C ASN A 272 -13.49 -21.98 8.42
N ALA A 273 -12.31 -21.81 9.02
CA ALA A 273 -11.95 -20.63 9.81
C ALA A 273 -11.17 -19.57 9.01
N ILE A 274 -10.71 -19.88 7.80
CA ILE A 274 -9.82 -19.01 7.03
C ILE A 274 -10.55 -17.77 6.48
N ALA A 275 -11.85 -17.90 6.12
CA ALA A 275 -12.60 -16.84 5.48
C ALA A 275 -12.66 -15.52 6.31
N PRO A 276 -12.97 -15.52 7.62
CA PRO A 276 -12.92 -14.30 8.44
C PRO A 276 -11.50 -13.70 8.52
N GLY A 277 -10.46 -14.55 8.58
CA GLY A 277 -9.07 -14.11 8.56
C GLY A 277 -8.70 -13.42 7.26
N LEU A 278 -9.03 -14.03 6.12
CA LEU A 278 -8.77 -13.43 4.81
C LEU A 278 -9.55 -12.12 4.61
N ALA A 279 -10.82 -12.06 5.01
CA ALA A 279 -11.60 -10.82 4.95
C ALA A 279 -10.95 -9.69 5.77
N SER A 280 -10.43 -10.02 6.96
CA SER A 280 -9.66 -9.06 7.77
C SER A 280 -8.35 -8.64 7.08
N SER A 281 -7.69 -9.52 6.34
CA SER A 281 -6.45 -9.19 5.64
C SER A 281 -6.67 -8.16 4.53
N VAL A 282 -7.82 -8.17 3.86
CA VAL A 282 -8.21 -7.16 2.86
C VAL A 282 -8.26 -5.77 3.49
N LEU A 283 -8.95 -5.63 4.62
CA LEU A 283 -9.03 -4.35 5.34
C LEU A 283 -7.67 -3.91 5.89
N SER A 284 -6.91 -4.85 6.45
CA SER A 284 -5.55 -4.58 6.95
C SER A 284 -4.62 -4.10 5.83
N SER A 285 -4.78 -4.61 4.62
CA SER A 285 -3.96 -4.21 3.48
C SER A 285 -4.26 -2.80 2.97
N ALA A 286 -5.50 -2.33 3.10
CA ALA A 286 -5.83 -0.93 2.82
C ALA A 286 -5.12 0.02 3.79
N SER A 287 -5.12 -0.29 5.09
CA SER A 287 -4.39 0.51 6.10
C SER A 287 -2.87 0.35 5.99
N LEU A 288 -2.39 -0.79 5.47
CA LEU A 288 -0.97 -1.03 5.21
C LEU A 288 -0.39 -0.02 4.21
N VAL A 289 -1.12 0.33 3.15
CA VAL A 289 -0.65 1.33 2.17
C VAL A 289 -0.33 2.66 2.84
N THR A 290 -1.18 3.12 3.77
CA THR A 290 -0.91 4.33 4.55
C THR A 290 0.33 4.15 5.45
N GLY A 291 0.46 2.97 6.07
CA GLY A 291 1.63 2.62 6.89
C GLY A 291 2.93 2.58 6.10
N VAL A 292 2.87 2.11 4.85
CA VAL A 292 4.03 2.07 3.93
C VAL A 292 4.59 3.48 3.72
N PHE A 293 3.74 4.49 3.48
CA PHE A 293 4.22 5.86 3.29
C PHE A 293 4.97 6.40 4.51
N VAL A 294 4.50 6.11 5.71
CA VAL A 294 5.17 6.50 6.95
C VAL A 294 6.51 5.77 7.11
N VAL A 295 6.53 4.48 6.82
CA VAL A 295 7.72 3.63 6.92
C VAL A 295 8.78 4.04 5.88
N GLU A 296 8.40 4.36 4.64
CA GLU A 296 9.30 4.90 3.62
C GLU A 296 10.04 6.14 4.11
N ILE A 297 9.33 7.08 4.76
CA ILE A 297 9.94 8.30 5.30
C ILE A 297 10.96 7.96 6.40
N ILE A 298 10.60 7.09 7.34
CA ILE A 298 11.44 6.78 8.50
C ILE A 298 12.70 6.02 8.09
N TYR A 299 12.57 5.07 7.15
CA TYR A 299 13.69 4.25 6.68
C TYR A 299 14.40 4.82 5.45
N ASN A 300 14.07 6.05 5.05
CA ASN A 300 14.67 6.75 3.89
C ASN A 300 14.53 5.97 2.57
N PHE A 301 13.38 5.32 2.36
CA PHE A 301 13.01 4.71 1.08
C PHE A 301 12.41 5.79 0.18
N HIS A 302 13.03 6.05 -0.95
CA HIS A 302 12.59 7.07 -1.92
C HIS A 302 11.42 6.56 -2.78
N GLY A 303 10.32 6.18 -2.12
CA GLY A 303 9.08 5.73 -2.75
C GLY A 303 8.10 6.88 -3.01
N ILE A 304 6.83 6.52 -3.15
CA ILE A 304 5.75 7.48 -3.44
C ILE A 304 5.55 8.52 -2.31
N SER A 305 5.88 8.17 -1.07
CA SER A 305 5.83 9.11 0.07
C SER A 305 6.69 10.36 -0.12
N GLU A 306 7.75 10.27 -0.92
CA GLU A 306 8.58 11.43 -1.27
C GLU A 306 7.80 12.49 -2.05
N ILE A 307 6.86 12.07 -2.92
CA ILE A 307 5.99 12.99 -3.66
C ILE A 307 5.09 13.76 -2.68
N ALA A 308 4.46 13.04 -1.73
CA ALA A 308 3.63 13.68 -0.72
C ALA A 308 4.41 14.65 0.15
N THR A 309 5.59 14.24 0.62
CA THR A 309 6.43 15.04 1.49
C THR A 309 6.89 16.32 0.78
N LYS A 310 7.43 16.21 -0.43
CA LYS A 310 7.90 17.34 -1.22
C LYS A 310 6.77 18.31 -1.61
N SER A 311 5.57 17.76 -1.91
CA SER A 311 4.42 18.59 -2.29
C SER A 311 3.89 19.48 -1.16
N MET A 312 4.23 19.18 0.10
CA MET A 312 3.73 19.89 1.28
C MET A 312 4.80 20.70 2.03
N GLN A 313 6.10 20.52 1.73
CA GLN A 313 7.19 21.01 2.59
C GLN A 313 7.35 22.53 2.63
N PHE A 314 7.49 23.17 1.49
CA PHE A 314 7.84 24.61 1.45
C PHE A 314 6.82 25.45 0.66
N ILE A 315 6.35 24.92 -0.43
CA ILE A 315 5.38 25.58 -1.30
C ILE A 315 4.36 24.51 -1.70
N PRO A 316 3.06 24.76 -1.50
CA PRO A 316 2.02 23.85 -1.93
C PRO A 316 2.14 23.52 -3.42
N ASP A 317 2.28 22.23 -3.74
CA ASP A 317 2.36 21.71 -5.10
C ASP A 317 1.11 20.87 -5.39
N ALA A 318 0.08 21.53 -5.88
CA ALA A 318 -1.21 20.88 -6.09
C ALA A 318 -1.17 19.73 -7.10
N PRO A 319 -0.48 19.82 -8.26
CA PRO A 319 -0.34 18.70 -9.18
C PRO A 319 0.26 17.45 -8.51
N ALA A 320 1.35 17.61 -7.75
CA ALA A 320 2.00 16.52 -7.04
C ALA A 320 1.11 15.92 -5.94
N ALA A 321 0.45 16.78 -5.14
CA ALA A 321 -0.47 16.33 -4.08
C ALA A 321 -1.69 15.58 -4.63
N LEU A 322 -2.29 16.08 -5.73
CA LEU A 322 -3.39 15.41 -6.42
C LEU A 322 -2.93 14.08 -7.02
N GLY A 323 -1.79 14.05 -7.69
CA GLY A 323 -1.22 12.84 -8.27
C GLY A 323 -0.96 11.77 -7.22
N PHE A 324 -0.32 12.13 -6.10
CA PHE A 324 -0.13 11.25 -4.96
C PHE A 324 -1.45 10.68 -4.43
N THR A 325 -2.48 11.54 -4.27
CA THR A 325 -3.77 11.11 -3.73
C THR A 325 -4.46 10.13 -4.66
N ILE A 326 -4.51 10.43 -5.96
CA ILE A 326 -5.11 9.55 -6.97
C ILE A 326 -4.37 8.21 -7.01
N TYR A 327 -3.05 8.24 -7.06
CA TYR A 327 -2.22 7.03 -7.02
C TYR A 327 -2.53 6.18 -5.79
N SER A 328 -2.59 6.79 -4.62
CA SER A 328 -2.88 6.10 -3.35
C SER A 328 -4.23 5.39 -3.39
N VAL A 329 -5.26 6.05 -3.91
CA VAL A 329 -6.60 5.47 -4.07
C VAL A 329 -6.57 4.29 -5.05
N ILE A 330 -5.90 4.45 -6.19
CA ILE A 330 -5.78 3.38 -7.19
C ILE A 330 -5.07 2.15 -6.59
N VAL A 331 -3.94 2.36 -5.91
CA VAL A 331 -3.17 1.26 -5.29
C VAL A 331 -4.00 0.53 -4.24
N VAL A 332 -4.70 1.25 -3.35
CA VAL A 332 -5.57 0.65 -2.34
C VAL A 332 -6.67 -0.18 -3.01
N LEU A 333 -7.36 0.37 -4.01
CA LEU A 333 -8.42 -0.34 -4.71
C LEU A 333 -7.92 -1.59 -5.45
N VAL A 334 -6.80 -1.48 -6.15
CA VAL A 334 -6.18 -2.61 -6.84
C VAL A 334 -5.79 -3.70 -5.85
N LEU A 335 -5.12 -3.33 -4.77
CA LEU A 335 -4.68 -4.26 -3.74
C LEU A 335 -5.86 -4.97 -3.06
N MET A 336 -6.89 -4.22 -2.65
CA MET A 336 -8.10 -4.81 -2.07
C MET A 336 -8.77 -5.80 -3.04
N ASN A 337 -8.89 -5.45 -4.32
CA ASN A 337 -9.50 -6.34 -5.29
C ASN A 337 -8.69 -7.60 -5.58
N ILE A 338 -7.35 -7.50 -5.59
CA ILE A 338 -6.47 -8.67 -5.70
C ILE A 338 -6.68 -9.61 -4.51
N LEU A 339 -6.69 -9.08 -3.29
CA LEU A 339 -6.87 -9.87 -2.07
C LEU A 339 -8.27 -10.45 -1.96
N ASP A 340 -9.31 -9.71 -2.34
CA ASP A 340 -10.67 -10.23 -2.45
C ASP A 340 -10.79 -11.37 -3.47
N ALA A 341 -10.08 -11.26 -4.60
CA ALA A 341 -10.04 -12.34 -5.58
C ALA A 341 -9.36 -13.59 -5.01
N ILE A 342 -8.23 -13.41 -4.31
CA ILE A 342 -7.52 -14.50 -3.62
C ILE A 342 -8.42 -15.13 -2.54
N GLN A 343 -9.11 -14.31 -1.76
CA GLN A 343 -10.07 -14.78 -0.76
C GLN A 343 -11.18 -15.61 -1.42
N ALA A 344 -11.77 -15.12 -2.51
CA ALA A 344 -12.83 -15.83 -3.21
C ALA A 344 -12.39 -17.18 -3.78
N LEU A 345 -11.11 -17.31 -4.17
CA LEU A 345 -10.52 -18.57 -4.64
C LEU A 345 -10.22 -19.55 -3.49
N LEU A 346 -9.86 -19.01 -2.32
CA LEU A 346 -9.49 -19.83 -1.15
C LEU A 346 -10.69 -20.17 -0.26
N ASP A 347 -11.85 -19.53 -0.43
CA ASP A 347 -13.05 -19.81 0.36
C ASP A 347 -13.74 -21.10 -0.15
N PRO A 348 -13.74 -22.20 0.63
CA PRO A 348 -14.32 -23.46 0.21
C PRO A 348 -15.83 -23.42 0.03
N ARG A 349 -16.51 -22.40 0.57
CA ARG A 349 -17.97 -22.22 0.44
C ARG A 349 -18.35 -21.83 -0.98
N ASN A 350 -17.47 -21.15 -1.70
CA ASN A 350 -17.69 -20.76 -3.09
C ASN A 350 -17.57 -21.94 -4.08
N THR A 351 -16.87 -23.01 -3.71
CA THR A 351 -16.66 -24.21 -4.55
C THR A 351 -17.83 -25.18 -4.48
N HIS A 352 -18.70 -25.09 -3.47
CA HIS A 352 -19.84 -26.01 -3.24
C HIS A 352 -21.21 -25.39 -3.55
N GLY A 353 -21.27 -24.11 -3.97
CA GLY A 353 -22.51 -23.39 -4.32
C GLY A 353 -23.04 -23.63 -5.73
N GLY A 354 -22.59 -24.67 -6.42
CA GLY A 354 -22.96 -25.00 -7.80
C GLY A 354 -23.74 -26.31 -7.94
N LYS A 355 -24.57 -26.67 -6.94
CA LYS A 355 -25.56 -27.74 -7.11
C LYS A 355 -26.93 -27.25 -6.70
#